data_1998b5260ee61c1a7d33393f49b54d57
#
_entry.id   1998b5260ee61c1a7d33393f49b54d57
#
_cell.length_a   1.000
_cell.length_b   1.000
_cell.length_c   1.000
_cell.angle_alpha   90.00
_cell.angle_beta   90.00
_cell.angle_gamma   90.00
#
_symmetry.space_group_name_H-M   'P 1'
#
loop_
_entity.id
_entity.type
_entity.pdbx_description
1 polymer ?
#
loop_
_entity_poly.entity_id
_entity_poly.type
_entity_poly.pdbx_seq_one_letter_code
_entity_poly.pdbx_strand_id
1 'polypeptide(L)'
;MSTSNKVAIVTGAGSGIGKATACALLNAGYCVGLAGRRAELLAQTAAESGAGSRALPLPTDVSKSDSVNALFSKTRDTYGRIDVLFNNAGANAPGILFEDLTYEKWQSVVDVNLTGMFLCAQAAYRMMKEQSPRGGRIINNGSISAHAPRPDSAPYTATKHAVTGLTKSISLDGRKYDIACSQIDIGNALTELAKRMSTGVKQADGTVKVEAMMDVNRVADAVVHMAGLPLDVNIQFMTIMASKMPFVGRG
;
A
#
# COMPACT_ATOMS: atom_id res chain seq x y z
N MET A 1 17.45 8.37 -14.55
CA MET A 1 18.30 8.54 -13.34
C MET A 1 18.56 7.15 -12.76
N SER A 2 19.78 6.87 -12.32
CA SER A 2 20.11 5.58 -11.67
C SER A 2 19.30 5.45 -10.38
N THR A 3 18.61 4.30 -10.20
CA THR A 3 17.91 3.93 -8.95
C THR A 3 18.85 3.27 -7.94
N SER A 4 20.10 3.03 -8.32
CA SER A 4 21.12 2.45 -7.45
C SER A 4 21.28 3.34 -6.21
N ASN A 5 21.10 2.75 -5.04
CA ASN A 5 21.12 3.37 -3.71
C ASN A 5 19.84 4.08 -3.23
N LYS A 6 18.75 4.11 -3.99
CA LYS A 6 17.45 4.57 -3.44
C LYS A 6 16.87 3.52 -2.48
N VAL A 7 16.24 4.00 -1.43
CA VAL A 7 15.68 3.16 -0.37
C VAL A 7 14.15 3.25 -0.39
N ALA A 8 13.49 2.10 -0.38
CA ALA A 8 12.05 2.00 -0.25
C ALA A 8 11.65 1.23 1.02
N ILE A 9 10.50 1.56 1.57
CA ILE A 9 9.78 0.70 2.53
C ILE A 9 8.48 0.27 1.88
N VAL A 10 8.20 -1.03 1.95
CA VAL A 10 6.93 -1.62 1.51
C VAL A 10 6.23 -2.25 2.70
N THR A 11 5.06 -1.74 3.08
CA THR A 11 4.26 -2.36 4.13
C THR A 11 3.35 -3.44 3.55
N GLY A 12 3.16 -4.54 4.29
CA GLY A 12 2.46 -5.72 3.78
C GLY A 12 3.27 -6.52 2.76
N ALA A 13 4.62 -6.47 2.83
CA ALA A 13 5.55 -7.02 1.84
C ALA A 13 5.63 -8.56 1.79
N GLY A 14 4.99 -9.27 2.72
CA GLY A 14 5.05 -10.74 2.78
C GLY A 14 4.10 -11.47 1.82
N SER A 15 3.18 -10.80 1.14
CA SER A 15 2.21 -11.47 0.24
C SER A 15 1.57 -10.47 -0.75
N GLY A 16 0.91 -11.01 -1.77
CA GLY A 16 0.06 -10.27 -2.70
C GLY A 16 0.75 -9.06 -3.34
N ILE A 17 0.05 -7.93 -3.39
CA ILE A 17 0.53 -6.68 -4.01
C ILE A 17 1.82 -6.21 -3.35
N GLY A 18 1.92 -6.26 -2.02
CA GLY A 18 3.12 -5.83 -1.30
C GLY A 18 4.35 -6.65 -1.66
N LYS A 19 4.23 -7.99 -1.72
CA LYS A 19 5.31 -8.88 -2.16
C LYS A 19 5.73 -8.59 -3.59
N ALA A 20 4.78 -8.54 -4.52
CA ALA A 20 5.07 -8.27 -5.93
C ALA A 20 5.77 -6.91 -6.12
N THR A 21 5.28 -5.87 -5.43
CA THR A 21 5.87 -4.53 -5.50
C THR A 21 7.28 -4.49 -4.87
N ALA A 22 7.47 -5.17 -3.74
CA ALA A 22 8.79 -5.25 -3.09
C ALA A 22 9.82 -5.91 -4.02
N CYS A 23 9.47 -7.04 -4.64
CA CYS A 23 10.33 -7.71 -5.63
C CYS A 23 10.61 -6.82 -6.84
N ALA A 24 9.61 -6.13 -7.37
CA ALA A 24 9.77 -5.23 -8.52
C ALA A 24 10.70 -4.04 -8.19
N LEU A 25 10.57 -3.43 -7.00
CA LEU A 25 11.48 -2.37 -6.54
C LEU A 25 12.90 -2.88 -6.36
N LEU A 26 13.11 -4.08 -5.78
CA LEU A 26 14.41 -4.72 -5.65
C LEU A 26 15.05 -4.98 -7.02
N ASN A 27 14.26 -5.47 -7.98
CA ASN A 27 14.71 -5.67 -9.36
C ASN A 27 15.06 -4.34 -10.07
N ALA A 28 14.37 -3.26 -9.72
CA ALA A 28 14.67 -1.92 -10.21
C ALA A 28 15.90 -1.27 -9.51
N GLY A 29 16.58 -1.98 -8.59
CA GLY A 29 17.82 -1.54 -7.96
C GLY A 29 17.65 -0.85 -6.61
N TYR A 30 16.45 -0.77 -6.05
CA TYR A 30 16.22 -0.21 -4.72
C TYR A 30 16.75 -1.14 -3.62
N CYS A 31 17.16 -0.54 -2.48
CA CYS A 31 17.17 -1.24 -1.20
C CYS A 31 15.76 -1.18 -0.59
N VAL A 32 15.23 -2.29 -0.08
CA VAL A 32 13.83 -2.34 0.36
C VAL A 32 13.70 -2.89 1.78
N GLY A 33 13.14 -2.08 2.69
CA GLY A 33 12.60 -2.53 3.96
C GLY A 33 11.27 -3.27 3.73
N LEU A 34 11.27 -4.58 4.02
CA LEU A 34 10.11 -5.45 3.85
C LEU A 34 9.33 -5.51 5.17
N ALA A 35 8.26 -4.74 5.30
CA ALA A 35 7.50 -4.66 6.52
C ALA A 35 6.21 -5.50 6.50
N GLY A 36 5.92 -6.19 7.60
CA GLY A 36 4.73 -7.01 7.77
C GLY A 36 4.79 -7.85 9.04
N ARG A 37 3.66 -8.41 9.46
CA ARG A 37 3.58 -9.13 10.75
C ARG A 37 4.25 -10.52 10.75
N ARG A 38 4.27 -11.20 9.61
CA ARG A 38 4.75 -12.60 9.49
C ARG A 38 6.20 -12.62 9.02
N ALA A 39 7.11 -12.84 9.98
CA ALA A 39 8.55 -12.82 9.74
C ALA A 39 8.98 -13.82 8.66
N GLU A 40 8.41 -15.01 8.68
CA GLU A 40 8.72 -16.10 7.74
C GLU A 40 8.38 -15.71 6.28
N LEU A 41 7.27 -15.02 6.04
CA LEU A 41 6.90 -14.58 4.70
C LEU A 41 7.76 -13.42 4.21
N LEU A 42 8.24 -12.57 5.10
CA LEU A 42 9.18 -11.50 4.74
C LEU A 42 10.54 -12.09 4.36
N ALA A 43 11.03 -13.07 5.13
CA ALA A 43 12.25 -13.79 4.83
C ALA A 43 12.15 -14.54 3.49
N GLN A 44 11.01 -15.17 3.22
CA GLN A 44 10.73 -15.81 1.93
C GLN A 44 10.76 -14.80 0.79
N THR A 45 10.11 -13.64 0.94
CA THR A 45 10.13 -12.57 -0.08
C THR A 45 11.55 -12.09 -0.34
N ALA A 46 12.35 -11.89 0.71
CA ALA A 46 13.76 -11.49 0.58
C ALA A 46 14.59 -12.55 -0.19
N ALA A 47 14.44 -13.83 0.16
CA ALA A 47 15.14 -14.93 -0.48
C ALA A 47 14.75 -15.06 -1.97
N GLU A 48 13.48 -15.06 -2.28
CA GLU A 48 12.96 -15.18 -3.65
C GLU A 48 13.37 -13.99 -4.55
N SER A 49 13.58 -12.82 -3.96
CA SER A 49 14.03 -11.64 -4.73
C SER A 49 15.48 -11.76 -5.23
N GLY A 50 16.30 -12.61 -4.61
CA GLY A 50 17.74 -12.73 -4.94
C GLY A 50 18.56 -11.46 -4.68
N ALA A 51 17.98 -10.45 -4.02
CA ALA A 51 18.60 -9.13 -3.87
C ALA A 51 19.66 -9.03 -2.74
N GLY A 52 19.85 -10.10 -1.96
CA GLY A 52 20.82 -10.15 -0.87
C GLY A 52 20.58 -9.06 0.18
N SER A 53 21.63 -8.33 0.54
CA SER A 53 21.58 -7.27 1.57
C SER A 53 20.67 -6.08 1.21
N ARG A 54 20.19 -5.97 -0.01
CA ARG A 54 19.23 -4.93 -0.41
C ARG A 54 17.79 -5.23 0.05
N ALA A 55 17.49 -6.45 0.42
CA ALA A 55 16.19 -6.85 0.97
C ALA A 55 16.30 -7.00 2.50
N LEU A 56 15.63 -6.14 3.26
CA LEU A 56 15.69 -6.12 4.73
C LEU A 56 14.34 -6.52 5.32
N PRO A 57 14.15 -7.79 5.77
CA PRO A 57 12.93 -8.20 6.46
C PRO A 57 12.79 -7.52 7.83
N LEU A 58 11.67 -6.87 8.07
CA LEU A 58 11.38 -6.13 9.30
C LEU A 58 9.97 -6.50 9.80
N PRO A 59 9.85 -7.45 10.73
CA PRO A 59 8.55 -7.78 11.34
C PRO A 59 7.92 -6.55 11.97
N THR A 60 6.72 -6.17 11.48
CA THR A 60 6.09 -4.90 11.83
C THR A 60 4.57 -5.04 11.88
N ASP A 61 3.97 -4.58 12.97
CA ASP A 61 2.53 -4.31 13.06
C ASP A 61 2.30 -2.82 12.87
N VAL A 62 1.76 -2.42 11.71
CA VAL A 62 1.53 -1.02 11.38
C VAL A 62 0.49 -0.34 12.28
N SER A 63 -0.37 -1.09 12.96
CA SER A 63 -1.35 -0.55 13.93
C SER A 63 -0.71 -0.12 15.25
N LYS A 64 0.59 -0.37 15.45
CA LYS A 64 1.33 -0.09 16.68
C LYS A 64 2.43 0.94 16.42
N SER A 65 2.33 2.10 17.06
CA SER A 65 3.26 3.21 16.88
C SER A 65 4.71 2.81 17.12
N ASP A 66 4.99 2.05 18.21
CA ASP A 66 6.35 1.63 18.54
C ASP A 66 6.93 0.68 17.49
N SER A 67 6.10 -0.21 16.93
CA SER A 67 6.51 -1.11 15.86
C SER A 67 6.84 -0.35 14.57
N VAL A 68 6.06 0.69 14.25
CA VAL A 68 6.35 1.59 13.13
C VAL A 68 7.64 2.37 13.37
N ASN A 69 7.83 2.95 14.55
CA ASN A 69 9.06 3.66 14.90
C ASN A 69 10.30 2.76 14.76
N ALA A 70 10.22 1.52 15.22
CA ALA A 70 11.29 0.53 15.08
C ALA A 70 11.60 0.21 13.61
N LEU A 71 10.58 0.06 12.75
CA LEU A 71 10.73 -0.14 11.31
C LEU A 71 11.56 0.98 10.66
N PHE A 72 11.18 2.23 10.91
CA PHE A 72 11.85 3.38 10.29
C PHE A 72 13.26 3.62 10.86
N SER A 73 13.45 3.44 12.18
CA SER A 73 14.78 3.51 12.79
C SER A 73 15.72 2.46 12.20
N LYS A 74 15.27 1.21 12.12
CA LYS A 74 16.11 0.13 11.58
C LYS A 74 16.44 0.34 10.10
N THR A 75 15.49 0.84 9.32
CA THR A 75 15.73 1.19 7.90
C THR A 75 16.77 2.31 7.79
N ARG A 76 16.66 3.36 8.60
CA ARG A 76 17.62 4.45 8.66
C ARG A 76 19.01 3.96 9.07
N ASP A 77 19.10 3.15 10.11
CA ASP A 77 20.37 2.64 10.62
C ASP A 77 21.09 1.73 9.61
N THR A 78 20.31 1.03 8.75
CA THR A 78 20.84 0.13 7.74
C THR A 78 21.20 0.84 6.43
N TYR A 79 20.35 1.76 5.96
CA TYR A 79 20.45 2.36 4.63
C TYR A 79 20.62 3.89 4.64
N GLY A 80 20.53 4.54 5.79
CA GLY A 80 20.77 5.97 5.97
C GLY A 80 19.60 6.89 5.58
N ARG A 81 18.66 6.43 4.74
CA ARG A 81 17.59 7.27 4.18
C ARG A 81 16.33 6.49 3.80
N ILE A 82 15.31 7.20 3.39
CA ILE A 82 14.13 6.64 2.71
C ILE A 82 13.74 7.55 1.53
N ASP A 83 13.62 6.99 0.35
CA ASP A 83 13.20 7.71 -0.86
C ASP A 83 11.74 7.44 -1.23
N VAL A 84 11.25 6.22 -0.91
CA VAL A 84 9.89 5.79 -1.24
C VAL A 84 9.27 5.03 -0.07
N LEU A 85 8.04 5.39 0.28
CA LEU A 85 7.15 4.56 1.09
C LEU A 85 6.01 4.06 0.21
N PHE A 86 5.90 2.75 0.00
CA PHE A 86 4.66 2.14 -0.48
C PHE A 86 3.83 1.65 0.71
N ASN A 87 2.84 2.44 1.06
CA ASN A 87 1.98 2.26 2.22
C ASN A 87 0.82 1.34 1.85
N ASN A 88 1.08 0.03 1.85
CA ASN A 88 0.22 -0.99 1.26
C ASN A 88 -0.44 -1.92 2.29
N ALA A 89 0.08 -2.03 3.51
CA ALA A 89 -0.54 -2.88 4.51
C ALA A 89 -2.03 -2.57 4.65
N GLY A 90 -2.85 -3.61 4.63
CA GLY A 90 -4.29 -3.46 4.70
C GLY A 90 -4.96 -4.76 5.16
N ALA A 91 -6.12 -4.60 5.76
CA ALA A 91 -7.04 -5.66 6.13
C ALA A 91 -8.36 -5.48 5.39
N ASN A 92 -9.02 -6.60 5.07
CA ASN A 92 -10.39 -6.59 4.56
C ASN A 92 -11.32 -7.11 5.64
N ALA A 93 -12.52 -6.57 5.73
CA ALA A 93 -13.59 -7.20 6.49
C ALA A 93 -14.26 -8.23 5.57
N PRO A 94 -14.60 -9.43 6.08
CA PRO A 94 -15.55 -10.28 5.37
C PRO A 94 -16.86 -9.51 5.18
N GLY A 95 -17.62 -9.81 4.14
CA GLY A 95 -18.93 -9.22 3.92
C GLY A 95 -19.83 -9.48 5.14
N ILE A 96 -20.10 -8.43 5.91
CA ILE A 96 -20.95 -8.45 7.11
C ILE A 96 -22.04 -7.43 6.86
N LEU A 97 -23.30 -7.81 7.13
CA LEU A 97 -24.42 -6.87 7.07
C LEU A 97 -24.15 -5.68 7.99
N PHE A 98 -24.59 -4.51 7.59
CA PHE A 98 -24.24 -3.29 8.31
C PHE A 98 -24.72 -3.31 9.77
N GLU A 99 -25.91 -3.85 10.02
CA GLU A 99 -26.49 -4.01 11.34
C GLU A 99 -25.78 -5.02 12.24
N ASP A 100 -25.06 -6.00 11.64
CA ASP A 100 -24.32 -7.05 12.37
C ASP A 100 -22.83 -6.71 12.53
N LEU A 101 -22.39 -5.56 12.01
CA LEU A 101 -20.98 -5.17 12.08
C LEU A 101 -20.63 -4.72 13.50
N THR A 102 -19.83 -5.53 14.21
CA THR A 102 -19.39 -5.16 15.57
C THR A 102 -18.36 -4.04 15.57
N TYR A 103 -18.29 -3.29 16.66
CA TYR A 103 -17.32 -2.23 16.86
C TYR A 103 -15.87 -2.75 16.74
N GLU A 104 -15.56 -3.92 17.30
CA GLU A 104 -14.23 -4.52 17.25
C GLU A 104 -13.82 -4.84 15.81
N LYS A 105 -14.77 -5.29 14.99
CA LYS A 105 -14.52 -5.58 13.58
C LYS A 105 -14.28 -4.30 12.77
N TRP A 106 -15.11 -3.29 13.02
CA TRP A 106 -14.90 -1.96 12.45
C TRP A 106 -13.51 -1.43 12.83
N GLN A 107 -13.20 -1.41 14.13
CA GLN A 107 -11.95 -0.86 14.64
C GLN A 107 -10.72 -1.60 14.10
N SER A 108 -10.78 -2.93 13.98
CA SER A 108 -9.68 -3.72 13.44
C SER A 108 -9.29 -3.35 12.01
N VAL A 109 -10.27 -2.91 11.20
CA VAL A 109 -10.01 -2.42 9.84
C VAL A 109 -9.47 -0.99 9.86
N VAL A 110 -10.04 -0.13 10.69
CA VAL A 110 -9.58 1.27 10.88
C VAL A 110 -8.13 1.29 11.35
N ASP A 111 -7.78 0.46 12.33
CA ASP A 111 -6.43 0.41 12.91
C ASP A 111 -5.35 0.09 11.87
N VAL A 112 -5.64 -0.82 10.95
CA VAL A 112 -4.67 -1.20 9.92
C VAL A 112 -4.72 -0.25 8.72
N ASN A 113 -5.92 -0.02 8.16
CA ASN A 113 -6.08 0.64 6.86
C ASN A 113 -5.94 2.16 6.92
N LEU A 114 -6.24 2.77 8.08
CA LEU A 114 -6.20 4.21 8.24
C LEU A 114 -5.16 4.64 9.28
N THR A 115 -5.28 4.19 10.52
CA THR A 115 -4.33 4.56 11.58
C THR A 115 -2.91 4.09 11.25
N GLY A 116 -2.75 2.83 10.81
CA GLY A 116 -1.45 2.27 10.43
C GLY A 116 -0.84 2.98 9.21
N MET A 117 -1.68 3.32 8.23
CA MET A 117 -1.23 4.10 7.08
C MET A 117 -0.77 5.50 7.48
N PHE A 118 -1.51 6.17 8.38
CA PHE A 118 -1.13 7.46 8.93
C PHE A 118 0.20 7.38 9.68
N LEU A 119 0.38 6.41 10.58
CA LEU A 119 1.61 6.24 11.37
C LEU A 119 2.83 6.04 10.46
N CYS A 120 2.72 5.17 9.46
CA CYS A 120 3.81 4.93 8.51
C CYS A 120 4.09 6.18 7.66
N ALA A 121 3.04 6.87 7.18
CA ALA A 121 3.21 8.11 6.41
C ALA A 121 3.87 9.21 7.25
N GLN A 122 3.48 9.37 8.53
CA GLN A 122 4.06 10.35 9.45
C GLN A 122 5.54 10.06 9.72
N ALA A 123 5.90 8.79 9.95
CA ALA A 123 7.30 8.41 10.18
C ALA A 123 8.16 8.63 8.92
N ALA A 124 7.64 8.26 7.74
CA ALA A 124 8.30 8.55 6.46
C ALA A 124 8.48 10.04 6.24
N TYR A 125 7.44 10.83 6.47
CA TYR A 125 7.45 12.28 6.30
C TYR A 125 8.53 12.94 7.16
N ARG A 126 8.64 12.57 8.46
CA ARG A 126 9.70 13.07 9.35
C ARG A 126 11.09 12.76 8.80
N MET A 127 11.31 11.51 8.42
CA MET A 127 12.61 11.08 7.91
C MET A 127 12.97 11.77 6.59
N MET A 128 12.02 11.84 5.62
CA MET A 128 12.19 12.53 4.33
C MET A 128 12.45 14.02 4.47
N LYS A 129 11.87 14.66 5.49
CA LYS A 129 12.09 16.08 5.81
C LYS A 129 13.49 16.33 6.36
N GLU A 130 14.03 15.43 7.18
CA GLU A 130 15.25 15.61 7.97
C GLU A 130 16.51 15.09 7.27
N GLN A 131 16.37 14.16 6.31
CA GLN A 131 17.51 13.57 5.59
C GLN A 131 18.16 14.54 4.59
N SER A 132 19.39 14.21 4.16
CA SER A 132 20.12 14.97 3.13
C SER A 132 20.54 14.03 1.97
N PRO A 133 20.22 14.35 0.70
CA PRO A 133 19.25 15.37 0.30
C PRO A 133 17.85 15.07 0.83
N ARG A 134 17.10 16.14 1.20
CA ARG A 134 15.72 15.99 1.69
C ARG A 134 14.76 15.58 0.59
N GLY A 135 13.55 15.20 0.98
CA GLY A 135 12.48 14.85 0.07
C GLY A 135 12.31 13.34 -0.10
N GLY A 136 11.28 12.96 -0.80
CA GLY A 136 10.90 11.57 -1.04
C GLY A 136 9.47 11.44 -1.54
N ARG A 137 9.02 10.21 -1.71
CA ARG A 137 7.68 9.92 -2.24
C ARG A 137 6.92 8.94 -1.34
N ILE A 138 5.70 9.30 -0.98
CA ILE A 138 4.75 8.44 -0.28
C ILE A 138 3.69 8.00 -1.30
N ILE A 139 3.49 6.70 -1.47
CA ILE A 139 2.46 6.12 -2.34
C ILE A 139 1.50 5.33 -1.45
N ASN A 140 0.28 5.82 -1.28
CA ASN A 140 -0.75 5.16 -0.51
C ASN A 140 -1.55 4.19 -1.38
N ASN A 141 -1.72 2.96 -0.91
CA ASN A 141 -2.59 1.99 -1.55
C ASN A 141 -4.05 2.32 -1.25
N GLY A 142 -4.70 2.95 -2.21
CA GLY A 142 -6.12 3.20 -2.21
C GLY A 142 -6.94 1.98 -2.66
N SER A 143 -8.06 2.24 -3.28
CA SER A 143 -8.93 1.23 -3.91
C SER A 143 -9.97 1.95 -4.75
N ILE A 144 -10.50 1.28 -5.77
CA ILE A 144 -11.74 1.75 -6.42
C ILE A 144 -12.91 1.89 -5.43
N SER A 145 -12.84 1.21 -4.27
CA SER A 145 -13.79 1.42 -3.16
C SER A 145 -13.68 2.79 -2.49
N ALA A 146 -12.69 3.61 -2.84
CA ALA A 146 -12.64 5.04 -2.49
C ALA A 146 -13.59 5.88 -3.35
N HIS A 147 -14.20 5.30 -4.38
CA HIS A 147 -15.11 5.97 -5.31
C HIS A 147 -16.50 5.32 -5.35
N ALA A 148 -16.55 3.97 -5.38
CA ALA A 148 -17.78 3.21 -5.45
C ALA A 148 -17.72 2.03 -4.48
N PRO A 149 -18.63 1.95 -3.48
CA PRO A 149 -18.64 0.88 -2.48
C PRO A 149 -19.09 -0.45 -3.10
N ARG A 150 -18.76 -1.54 -2.40
CA ARG A 150 -19.41 -2.84 -2.58
C ARG A 150 -20.41 -3.05 -1.45
N PRO A 151 -21.45 -3.89 -1.64
CA PRO A 151 -22.28 -4.32 -0.53
C PRO A 151 -21.45 -4.89 0.64
N ASP A 152 -21.90 -4.71 1.84
CA ASP A 152 -21.35 -5.28 3.07
C ASP A 152 -19.85 -4.95 3.32
N SER A 153 -19.40 -3.75 2.89
CA SER A 153 -18.00 -3.35 2.94
C SER A 153 -17.73 -2.04 3.71
N ALA A 154 -18.66 -1.66 4.61
CA ALA A 154 -18.63 -0.36 5.27
C ALA A 154 -17.25 0.05 5.84
N PRO A 155 -16.56 -0.76 6.69
CA PRO A 155 -15.29 -0.33 7.27
C PRO A 155 -14.18 -0.18 6.23
N TYR A 156 -14.14 -1.06 5.24
CA TYR A 156 -13.16 -0.97 4.15
C TYR A 156 -13.41 0.25 3.29
N THR A 157 -14.65 0.45 2.85
CA THR A 157 -15.05 1.61 2.04
C THR A 157 -14.75 2.92 2.76
N ALA A 158 -15.15 3.06 4.03
CA ALA A 158 -14.91 4.25 4.83
C ALA A 158 -13.41 4.56 4.95
N THR A 159 -12.58 3.54 5.25
CA THR A 159 -11.13 3.74 5.35
C THR A 159 -10.50 4.13 4.01
N LYS A 160 -10.94 3.56 2.89
CA LYS A 160 -10.40 3.91 1.56
C LYS A 160 -10.79 5.32 1.10
N HIS A 161 -11.98 5.81 1.46
CA HIS A 161 -12.33 7.23 1.27
C HIS A 161 -11.47 8.15 2.15
N ALA A 162 -11.25 7.78 3.43
CA ALA A 162 -10.40 8.55 4.33
C ALA A 162 -8.95 8.65 3.85
N VAL A 163 -8.40 7.58 3.25
CA VAL A 163 -7.06 7.58 2.63
C VAL A 163 -6.94 8.65 1.55
N THR A 164 -8.00 8.92 0.79
CA THR A 164 -7.99 9.99 -0.23
C THR A 164 -7.79 11.37 0.41
N GLY A 165 -8.47 11.64 1.53
CA GLY A 165 -8.27 12.87 2.31
C GLY A 165 -6.86 12.97 2.88
N LEU A 166 -6.35 11.90 3.47
CA LEU A 166 -4.99 11.81 4.02
C LEU A 166 -3.95 12.07 2.93
N THR A 167 -4.08 11.47 1.75
CA THR A 167 -3.17 11.66 0.62
C THR A 167 -3.12 13.12 0.17
N LYS A 168 -4.27 13.78 0.06
CA LYS A 168 -4.34 15.20 -0.32
C LYS A 168 -3.68 16.10 0.71
N SER A 169 -3.91 15.84 2.01
CA SER A 169 -3.31 16.61 3.10
C SER A 169 -1.78 16.47 3.11
N ILE A 170 -1.25 15.25 3.05
CA ILE A 170 0.20 15.00 3.00
C ILE A 170 0.82 15.66 1.76
N SER A 171 0.15 15.58 0.60
CA SER A 171 0.63 16.21 -0.63
C SER A 171 0.73 17.73 -0.52
N LEU A 172 -0.23 18.37 0.16
CA LEU A 172 -0.23 19.81 0.40
C LEU A 172 0.92 20.21 1.34
N ASP A 173 1.00 19.54 2.49
CA ASP A 173 1.97 19.88 3.54
C ASP A 173 3.41 19.55 3.14
N GLY A 174 3.60 18.54 2.28
CA GLY A 174 4.90 18.04 1.82
C GLY A 174 5.64 18.94 0.85
N ARG A 175 4.93 19.84 0.12
CA ARG A 175 5.50 20.66 -0.97
C ARG A 175 6.77 21.41 -0.57
N LYS A 176 6.79 22.05 0.59
CA LYS A 176 7.94 22.82 1.10
C LYS A 176 9.15 21.97 1.49
N TYR A 177 9.00 20.64 1.49
CA TYR A 177 10.05 19.69 1.87
C TYR A 177 10.42 18.73 0.73
N ASP A 178 9.94 18.98 -0.49
CA ASP A 178 10.14 18.10 -1.64
C ASP A 178 9.58 16.69 -1.41
N ILE A 179 8.49 16.58 -0.64
CA ILE A 179 7.79 15.32 -0.36
C ILE A 179 6.55 15.25 -1.24
N ALA A 180 6.57 14.31 -2.20
CA ALA A 180 5.43 14.00 -3.04
C ALA A 180 4.56 12.94 -2.36
N CYS A 181 3.24 13.12 -2.39
CA CYS A 181 2.30 12.09 -1.93
C CYS A 181 1.31 11.73 -3.03
N SER A 182 1.15 10.45 -3.25
CA SER A 182 0.33 9.85 -4.31
C SER A 182 -0.62 8.81 -3.73
N GLN A 183 -1.68 8.50 -4.48
CA GLN A 183 -2.55 7.36 -4.21
C GLN A 183 -2.69 6.51 -5.48
N ILE A 184 -2.61 5.19 -5.31
CA ILE A 184 -2.94 4.25 -6.37
C ILE A 184 -4.22 3.50 -5.99
N ASP A 185 -5.30 3.72 -6.75
CA ASP A 185 -6.59 3.04 -6.56
C ASP A 185 -6.62 1.75 -7.36
N ILE A 186 -6.59 0.64 -6.64
CA ILE A 186 -6.43 -0.67 -7.25
C ILE A 186 -7.80 -1.37 -7.30
N GLY A 187 -8.15 -1.87 -8.49
CA GLY A 187 -9.27 -2.78 -8.68
C GLY A 187 -8.91 -4.22 -8.32
N ASN A 188 -9.59 -5.19 -8.97
CA ASN A 188 -9.38 -6.61 -8.68
C ASN A 188 -8.00 -7.07 -9.17
N ALA A 189 -7.03 -7.22 -8.27
CA ALA A 189 -5.74 -7.84 -8.54
C ALA A 189 -5.71 -9.28 -8.03
N LEU A 190 -5.18 -10.21 -8.82
CA LEU A 190 -5.10 -11.63 -8.48
C LEU A 190 -4.04 -11.83 -7.38
N THR A 191 -4.50 -12.01 -6.15
CA THR A 191 -3.69 -12.32 -4.97
C THR A 191 -4.28 -13.50 -4.24
N GLU A 192 -3.54 -14.13 -3.31
CA GLU A 192 -4.09 -15.19 -2.46
C GLU A 192 -5.34 -14.73 -1.69
N LEU A 193 -5.35 -13.47 -1.24
CA LEU A 193 -6.51 -12.87 -0.57
C LEU A 193 -7.70 -12.75 -1.53
N ALA A 194 -7.44 -12.41 -2.79
CA ALA A 194 -8.47 -12.24 -3.83
C ALA A 194 -8.96 -13.56 -4.43
N LYS A 195 -8.27 -14.69 -4.22
CA LYS A 195 -8.76 -15.99 -4.67
C LYS A 195 -10.17 -16.32 -4.16
N ARG A 196 -10.53 -15.84 -2.98
CA ARG A 196 -11.91 -15.95 -2.46
C ARG A 196 -12.94 -15.25 -3.34
N MET A 197 -12.53 -14.26 -4.13
CA MET A 197 -13.40 -13.55 -5.07
C MET A 197 -13.59 -14.30 -6.39
N SER A 198 -12.80 -15.36 -6.65
CA SER A 198 -12.96 -16.20 -7.84
C SER A 198 -14.26 -17.03 -7.84
N THR A 199 -14.87 -17.21 -6.67
CA THR A 199 -16.20 -17.85 -6.53
C THR A 199 -17.35 -16.87 -6.71
N GLY A 200 -17.05 -15.59 -6.89
CA GLY A 200 -18.00 -14.50 -7.09
C GLY A 200 -18.05 -13.51 -5.94
N VAL A 201 -18.52 -12.31 -6.25
CA VAL A 201 -18.73 -11.21 -5.31
C VAL A 201 -20.16 -10.69 -5.42
N LYS A 202 -20.74 -10.27 -4.31
CA LYS A 202 -22.07 -9.70 -4.23
C LYS A 202 -22.11 -8.39 -5.03
N GLN A 203 -23.09 -8.26 -5.90
CA GLN A 203 -23.37 -7.08 -6.70
C GLN A 203 -24.40 -6.18 -6.01
N ALA A 204 -24.58 -4.96 -6.52
CA ALA A 204 -25.55 -4.01 -5.98
C ALA A 204 -27.01 -4.52 -6.06
N ASP A 205 -27.32 -5.33 -7.07
CA ASP A 205 -28.63 -5.98 -7.28
C ASP A 205 -28.84 -7.24 -6.41
N GLY A 206 -27.88 -7.55 -5.53
CA GLY A 206 -27.90 -8.75 -4.67
C GLY A 206 -27.42 -10.04 -5.35
N THR A 207 -27.20 -10.06 -6.66
CA THR A 207 -26.66 -11.23 -7.35
C THR A 207 -25.17 -11.45 -7.00
N VAL A 208 -24.69 -12.67 -7.19
CA VAL A 208 -23.26 -13.00 -7.04
C VAL A 208 -22.68 -13.26 -8.42
N LYS A 209 -21.64 -12.48 -8.79
CA LYS A 209 -20.97 -12.60 -10.10
C LYS A 209 -19.47 -12.71 -9.94
N VAL A 210 -18.83 -13.54 -10.77
CA VAL A 210 -17.37 -13.56 -10.90
C VAL A 210 -16.93 -12.33 -11.68
N GLU A 211 -15.98 -11.61 -11.13
CA GLU A 211 -15.42 -10.42 -11.75
C GLU A 211 -14.01 -10.69 -12.29
N ALA A 212 -13.66 -10.02 -13.38
CA ALA A 212 -12.32 -10.08 -13.94
C ALA A 212 -11.27 -9.58 -12.95
N MET A 213 -10.10 -10.22 -12.93
CA MET A 213 -8.94 -9.85 -12.15
C MET A 213 -7.74 -9.58 -13.08
N MET A 214 -6.86 -8.68 -12.68
CA MET A 214 -5.58 -8.43 -13.36
C MET A 214 -4.44 -9.15 -12.64
N ASP A 215 -3.36 -9.41 -13.37
CA ASP A 215 -2.11 -9.87 -12.80
C ASP A 215 -1.56 -8.83 -11.81
N VAL A 216 -1.21 -9.28 -10.61
CA VAL A 216 -0.66 -8.44 -9.53
C VAL A 216 0.63 -7.72 -9.94
N ASN A 217 1.40 -8.28 -10.86
CA ASN A 217 2.63 -7.66 -11.36
C ASN A 217 2.35 -6.34 -12.11
N ARG A 218 1.17 -6.16 -12.70
CA ARG A 218 0.79 -4.88 -13.33
C ARG A 218 0.65 -3.75 -12.30
N VAL A 219 0.20 -4.09 -11.10
CA VAL A 219 0.20 -3.12 -9.98
C VAL A 219 1.62 -2.78 -9.55
N ALA A 220 2.48 -3.79 -9.45
CA ALA A 220 3.89 -3.59 -9.10
C ALA A 220 4.61 -2.69 -10.11
N ASP A 221 4.41 -2.94 -11.43
CA ASP A 221 4.97 -2.11 -12.51
C ASP A 221 4.51 -0.64 -12.38
N ALA A 222 3.22 -0.41 -12.10
CA ALA A 222 2.67 0.92 -11.90
C ALA A 222 3.29 1.64 -10.68
N VAL A 223 3.47 0.94 -9.57
CA VAL A 223 4.10 1.51 -8.36
C VAL A 223 5.58 1.83 -8.62
N VAL A 224 6.32 0.96 -9.32
CA VAL A 224 7.72 1.22 -9.71
C VAL A 224 7.80 2.45 -10.62
N HIS A 225 6.89 2.60 -11.58
CA HIS A 225 6.81 3.79 -12.43
C HIS A 225 6.59 5.06 -11.58
N MET A 226 5.59 5.06 -10.69
CA MET A 226 5.34 6.19 -9.79
C MET A 226 6.56 6.51 -8.90
N ALA A 227 7.20 5.47 -8.36
CA ALA A 227 8.39 5.60 -7.49
C ALA A 227 9.61 6.18 -8.23
N GLY A 228 9.74 5.90 -9.52
CA GLY A 228 10.86 6.33 -10.37
C GLY A 228 10.79 7.78 -10.82
N LEU A 229 9.64 8.44 -10.74
CA LEU A 229 9.48 9.82 -11.19
C LEU A 229 10.35 10.78 -10.35
N PRO A 230 10.88 11.87 -10.97
CA PRO A 230 11.53 12.93 -10.23
C PRO A 230 10.54 13.62 -9.28
N LEU A 231 11.03 14.29 -8.21
CA LEU A 231 10.18 14.82 -7.16
C LEU A 231 9.38 16.07 -7.56
N ASP A 232 9.75 16.72 -8.65
CA ASP A 232 9.01 17.83 -9.25
C ASP A 232 7.80 17.38 -10.07
N VAL A 233 7.67 16.04 -10.31
CA VAL A 233 6.53 15.45 -11.00
C VAL A 233 5.81 14.47 -10.06
N ASN A 234 4.49 14.58 -9.99
CA ASN A 234 3.67 13.70 -9.15
C ASN A 234 2.44 13.17 -9.89
N ILE A 235 2.30 11.86 -9.96
CA ILE A 235 1.01 11.24 -10.29
C ILE A 235 0.18 11.25 -9.01
N GLN A 236 -0.65 12.28 -8.85
CA GLN A 236 -1.42 12.50 -7.62
C GLN A 236 -2.38 11.35 -7.31
N PHE A 237 -3.11 10.90 -8.34
CA PHE A 237 -4.01 9.75 -8.30
C PHE A 237 -3.86 8.90 -9.54
N MET A 238 -3.81 7.59 -9.35
CA MET A 238 -3.81 6.61 -10.43
C MET A 238 -4.84 5.53 -10.13
N THR A 239 -5.71 5.22 -11.10
CA THR A 239 -6.59 4.06 -11.01
C THR A 239 -6.09 2.97 -11.95
N ILE A 240 -5.87 1.77 -11.42
CA ILE A 240 -5.47 0.58 -12.19
C ILE A 240 -6.40 -0.58 -11.86
N MET A 241 -6.98 -1.20 -12.90
CA MET A 241 -7.99 -2.23 -12.73
C MET A 241 -8.03 -3.19 -13.90
N ALA A 242 -8.60 -4.38 -13.71
CA ALA A 242 -8.89 -5.28 -14.81
C ALA A 242 -9.92 -4.62 -15.76
N SER A 243 -9.64 -4.58 -17.06
CA SER A 243 -10.46 -3.87 -18.05
C SER A 243 -11.91 -4.34 -18.10
N LYS A 244 -12.16 -5.61 -17.76
CA LYS A 244 -13.50 -6.22 -17.80
C LYS A 244 -14.20 -6.25 -16.43
N MET A 245 -13.59 -5.68 -15.36
CA MET A 245 -14.29 -5.61 -14.08
C MET A 245 -15.30 -4.46 -14.09
N PRO A 246 -16.47 -4.62 -13.45
CA PRO A 246 -17.46 -3.55 -13.37
C PRO A 246 -16.97 -2.43 -12.43
N PHE A 247 -16.99 -1.19 -12.93
CA PHE A 247 -16.68 0.03 -12.16
C PHE A 247 -17.49 1.20 -12.71
N VAL A 248 -17.17 1.69 -13.94
CA VAL A 248 -18.01 2.65 -14.64
C VAL A 248 -19.28 1.93 -15.11
N GLY A 249 -20.44 2.55 -14.88
CA GLY A 249 -21.73 1.92 -15.19
C GLY A 249 -22.16 0.86 -14.14
N ARG A 250 -21.49 0.76 -13.02
CA ARG A 250 -21.97 0.01 -11.86
C ARG A 250 -23.05 0.85 -11.19
N GLY A 251 -24.29 0.48 -11.34
CA GLY A 251 -25.46 1.11 -10.74
C GLY A 251 -26.55 0.08 -10.54
#